data_86e389cc908e799f61abc8928a58470d
#
_entry.id   86e389cc908e799f61abc8928a58470d
#
_cell.length_a   1.000
_cell.length_b   1.000
_cell.length_c   1.000
_cell.angle_alpha   90.00
_cell.angle_beta   90.00
_cell.angle_gamma   90.00
#
_symmetry.space_group_name_H-M   'P 1'
#
loop_
_entity.id
_entity.type
_entity.pdbx_description
1 polymer ?
#
loop_
_entity_poly.entity_id
_entity_poly.type
_entity_poly.pdbx_seq_one_letter_code
_entity_poly.pdbx_strand_id
1 'polypeptide(L)'
;IVGTNSISAMSLKNGAVSWNRSISTADGHPSGFGVAVGNRYHLPLSSGQLWTVDLTDGKVASKSYLADGPNRLGNLAMHRGMLLSLSPAGLTSFEQREAIVAEIRRRKERNPRDPWALLREADIHLLNREYEPALALLKAVPADKVESDQQPHYRKQMIACLTELVRSDFQKRGRELDELTKFAQQPEEKLHARRLAAEQLESLKQHKAAFAIYNALAANESRESVKRTGNPKVALPLDRWIAGRMSDLWSQMDEDARSEPGGQITAAAQALGDNPAALERFISLYDFHPQALVARQKLAELYSQRGELSNAQNHLMHLSRSADEKVAANSLYTLARLMDDQKLTTDAHFYYQQLNDRHAEVEVAEGKTARALYETLMAGDLRKITDNAGRLSWGDYDLKIERSGASYSSSQKNELKSGSFRMPYFRQFRFEIDSKQKLSIIKLDDGKLHWLVPLRGKSRSSQSYAVAK
;
A
#
# COMPACT_ATOMS: atom_id res chain seq x y z
N ILE A 1 29.70 -15.68 19.79
CA ILE A 1 29.99 -15.18 18.44
C ILE A 1 28.68 -14.86 17.77
N VAL A 2 28.57 -13.67 17.23
CA VAL A 2 27.40 -13.22 16.46
C VAL A 2 27.83 -13.07 15.01
N GLY A 3 27.21 -13.87 14.14
CA GLY A 3 27.38 -13.79 12.69
C GLY A 3 26.20 -13.07 12.03
N THR A 4 26.22 -12.93 10.70
CA THR A 4 25.16 -12.25 9.94
C THR A 4 23.80 -12.95 10.07
N ASN A 5 23.80 -14.29 10.10
CA ASN A 5 22.57 -15.11 10.10
C ASN A 5 22.56 -16.15 11.23
N SER A 6 23.47 -16.03 12.21
CA SER A 6 23.54 -16.98 13.32
C SER A 6 24.19 -16.37 14.55
N ILE A 7 23.88 -16.94 15.69
CA ILE A 7 24.56 -16.71 16.96
C ILE A 7 25.02 -18.04 17.53
N SER A 8 26.26 -18.11 18.05
CA SER A 8 26.85 -19.34 18.56
C SER A 8 27.60 -19.08 19.86
N ALA A 9 27.58 -20.06 20.75
CA ALA A 9 28.51 -20.10 21.89
C ALA A 9 29.63 -21.10 21.61
N MET A 10 30.84 -20.70 21.97
CA MET A 10 32.03 -21.55 21.83
C MET A 10 32.84 -21.56 23.14
N SER A 11 33.40 -22.69 23.44
CA SER A 11 34.36 -22.82 24.55
C SER A 11 35.68 -22.08 24.23
N LEU A 12 36.10 -21.19 25.12
CA LEU A 12 37.38 -20.49 24.97
C LEU A 12 38.59 -21.43 25.16
N LYS A 13 38.40 -22.57 25.82
CA LYS A 13 39.50 -23.54 26.06
C LYS A 13 39.91 -24.33 24.84
N ASN A 14 38.96 -24.74 24.00
CA ASN A 14 39.20 -25.69 22.92
C ASN A 14 38.46 -25.35 21.61
N GLY A 15 37.77 -24.20 21.53
CA GLY A 15 37.03 -23.81 20.33
C GLY A 15 35.76 -24.62 20.02
N ALA A 16 35.38 -25.56 20.89
CA ALA A 16 34.22 -26.40 20.68
C ALA A 16 32.94 -25.54 20.70
N VAL A 17 32.06 -25.75 19.72
CA VAL A 17 30.75 -25.07 19.68
C VAL A 17 29.80 -25.74 20.67
N SER A 18 29.36 -25.00 21.67
CA SER A 18 28.40 -25.47 22.66
C SER A 18 26.98 -25.49 22.09
N TRP A 19 26.60 -24.46 21.38
CA TRP A 19 25.35 -24.37 20.65
C TRP A 19 25.44 -23.35 19.50
N ASN A 20 24.53 -23.50 18.53
CA ASN A 20 24.38 -22.59 17.38
C ASN A 20 22.89 -22.36 17.10
N ARG A 21 22.50 -21.12 16.80
CA ARG A 21 21.13 -20.71 16.44
C ARG A 21 21.14 -19.88 15.17
N SER A 22 20.29 -20.23 14.26
CA SER A 22 20.07 -19.46 13.03
C SER A 22 19.15 -18.27 13.30
N ILE A 23 19.45 -17.15 12.64
CA ILE A 23 18.59 -15.97 12.59
C ILE A 23 17.92 -16.00 11.21
N SER A 24 16.59 -16.07 11.16
CA SER A 24 15.88 -16.11 9.90
C SER A 24 15.96 -14.75 9.19
N THR A 25 15.88 -14.75 7.86
CA THR A 25 15.85 -13.49 7.08
C THR A 25 14.63 -12.63 7.41
N ALA A 26 13.52 -13.25 7.87
CA ALA A 26 12.33 -12.56 8.32
C ALA A 26 12.54 -11.80 9.64
N ASP A 27 13.41 -12.30 10.52
CA ASP A 27 13.79 -11.63 11.77
C ASP A 27 14.83 -10.53 11.55
N GLY A 28 15.47 -10.46 10.38
CA GLY A 28 16.49 -9.49 10.01
C GLY A 28 17.91 -9.97 10.30
N HIS A 29 18.85 -9.02 10.40
CA HIS A 29 20.25 -9.28 10.72
C HIS A 29 20.64 -8.53 12.00
N PRO A 30 21.69 -8.96 12.73
CA PRO A 30 22.22 -8.16 13.82
C PRO A 30 22.51 -6.72 13.37
N SER A 31 22.00 -5.75 14.10
CA SER A 31 22.11 -4.32 13.76
C SER A 31 23.16 -3.60 14.58
N GLY A 32 23.75 -4.28 15.57
CA GLY A 32 24.78 -3.76 16.45
C GLY A 32 25.30 -4.84 17.38
N PHE A 33 26.23 -4.45 18.26
CA PHE A 33 26.71 -5.29 19.33
C PHE A 33 25.62 -5.51 20.37
N GLY A 34 25.36 -6.75 20.71
CA GLY A 34 24.50 -7.10 21.83
C GLY A 34 25.20 -6.95 23.18
N VAL A 35 24.46 -7.12 24.26
CA VAL A 35 24.96 -7.05 25.63
C VAL A 35 24.55 -8.29 26.42
N ALA A 36 25.47 -8.86 27.19
CA ALA A 36 25.20 -9.93 28.13
C ALA A 36 24.82 -9.36 29.49
N VAL A 37 23.74 -9.88 30.09
CA VAL A 37 23.26 -9.52 31.43
C VAL A 37 22.88 -10.80 32.16
N GLY A 38 23.60 -11.16 33.18
CA GLY A 38 23.48 -12.45 33.85
C GLY A 38 23.65 -13.59 32.86
N ASN A 39 22.69 -14.51 32.77
CA ASN A 39 22.70 -15.63 31.86
C ASN A 39 21.98 -15.36 30.50
N ARG A 40 21.74 -14.09 30.16
CA ARG A 40 20.99 -13.68 28.97
C ARG A 40 21.83 -12.78 28.09
N TYR A 41 21.71 -12.99 26.77
CA TYR A 41 22.30 -12.12 25.76
C TYR A 41 21.20 -11.39 25.00
N HIS A 42 21.25 -10.08 25.00
CA HIS A 42 20.32 -9.22 24.28
C HIS A 42 20.93 -8.87 22.94
N LEU A 43 20.29 -9.31 21.85
CA LEU A 43 20.75 -9.15 20.47
C LEU A 43 19.82 -8.20 19.71
N PRO A 44 20.31 -7.04 19.24
CA PRO A 44 19.53 -6.12 18.44
C PRO A 44 19.49 -6.60 16.99
N LEU A 45 18.31 -6.54 16.35
CA LEU A 45 18.12 -6.92 14.95
C LEU A 45 17.64 -5.76 14.08
N SER A 46 18.01 -5.77 12.82
CA SER A 46 17.67 -4.74 11.82
C SER A 46 16.18 -4.61 11.52
N SER A 47 15.38 -5.60 11.92
CA SER A 47 13.92 -5.55 11.89
C SER A 47 13.29 -4.70 12.98
N GLY A 48 14.11 -4.16 13.93
CA GLY A 48 13.63 -3.49 15.14
C GLY A 48 13.31 -4.45 16.29
N GLN A 49 13.63 -5.74 16.12
CA GLN A 49 13.50 -6.72 17.20
C GLN A 49 14.70 -6.69 18.13
N LEU A 50 14.44 -6.98 19.41
CA LEU A 50 15.43 -7.33 20.41
C LEU A 50 15.22 -8.79 20.82
N TRP A 51 16.16 -9.66 20.50
CA TRP A 51 16.13 -11.03 20.98
C TRP A 51 16.81 -11.14 22.32
N THR A 52 16.18 -11.83 23.26
CA THR A 52 16.81 -12.26 24.50
C THR A 52 17.12 -13.74 24.38
N VAL A 53 18.40 -14.08 24.33
CA VAL A 53 18.89 -15.45 24.13
C VAL A 53 19.47 -15.96 25.45
N ASP A 54 19.07 -17.15 25.87
CA ASP A 54 19.66 -17.83 27.02
C ASP A 54 21.09 -18.30 26.66
N LEU A 55 22.08 -17.92 27.44
CA LEU A 55 23.47 -18.26 27.17
C LEU A 55 23.81 -19.73 27.43
N THR A 56 22.97 -20.45 28.19
CA THR A 56 23.23 -21.86 28.50
C THR A 56 22.96 -22.77 27.30
N ASP A 57 21.83 -22.57 26.62
CA ASP A 57 21.37 -23.48 25.56
C ASP A 57 21.08 -22.78 24.23
N GLY A 58 21.22 -21.47 24.16
CA GLY A 58 21.01 -20.66 22.99
C GLY A 58 19.53 -20.49 22.61
N LYS A 59 18.58 -20.87 23.46
CA LYS A 59 17.16 -20.65 23.17
C LYS A 59 16.82 -19.17 23.23
N VAL A 60 15.96 -18.73 22.31
CA VAL A 60 15.37 -17.38 22.33
C VAL A 60 14.28 -17.36 23.39
N ALA A 61 14.59 -16.76 24.55
CA ALA A 61 13.67 -16.65 25.68
C ALA A 61 12.55 -15.65 25.41
N SER A 62 12.83 -14.56 24.69
CA SER A 62 11.83 -13.57 24.28
C SER A 62 12.26 -12.80 23.05
N LYS A 63 11.26 -12.30 22.31
CA LYS A 63 11.41 -11.35 21.22
C LYS A 63 10.61 -10.11 21.56
N SER A 64 11.29 -8.99 21.78
CA SER A 64 10.66 -7.67 22.00
C SER A 64 10.73 -6.85 20.73
N TYR A 65 9.75 -5.98 20.53
CA TYR A 65 9.66 -5.12 19.35
C TYR A 65 9.66 -3.66 19.80
N LEU A 66 10.36 -2.81 19.06
CA LEU A 66 10.16 -1.37 19.18
C LEU A 66 8.80 -1.01 18.60
N ALA A 67 7.93 -0.46 19.42
CA ALA A 67 6.56 -0.13 19.05
C ALA A 67 6.48 1.00 18.01
N ASP A 68 7.42 1.94 18.02
CA ASP A 68 7.34 3.18 17.24
C ASP A 68 8.68 3.56 16.58
N GLY A 69 8.59 3.82 15.28
CA GLY A 69 9.55 4.64 14.55
C GLY A 69 10.64 3.90 13.75
N PRO A 70 11.37 4.66 12.92
CA PRO A 70 12.44 4.15 12.06
C PRO A 70 13.71 3.82 12.85
N ASN A 71 13.70 4.00 14.17
CA ASN A 71 14.87 3.83 15.03
C ASN A 71 15.22 2.35 15.15
N ARG A 72 16.22 1.95 14.38
CA ARG A 72 16.80 0.62 14.53
C ARG A 72 17.65 0.61 15.79
N LEU A 73 17.52 -0.46 16.58
CA LEU A 73 18.44 -0.73 17.67
C LEU A 73 19.87 -0.83 17.11
N GLY A 74 20.81 -0.19 17.80
CA GLY A 74 22.24 -0.24 17.45
C GLY A 74 23.04 -1.02 18.47
N ASN A 75 24.25 -0.54 18.80
CA ASN A 75 25.08 -1.14 19.84
C ASN A 75 24.42 -1.01 21.21
N LEU A 76 24.34 -2.11 21.93
CA LEU A 76 23.69 -2.16 23.24
C LEU A 76 24.69 -2.07 24.37
N ALA A 77 24.32 -1.36 25.44
CA ALA A 77 24.98 -1.35 26.69
C ALA A 77 23.96 -1.39 27.82
N MET A 78 24.32 -1.93 28.98
CA MET A 78 23.49 -1.91 30.19
C MET A 78 24.13 -0.98 31.24
N HIS A 79 23.32 -0.06 31.76
CA HIS A 79 23.74 0.84 32.82
C HIS A 79 22.62 1.10 33.83
N ARG A 80 22.85 0.81 35.12
CA ARG A 80 21.89 1.06 36.21
C ARG A 80 20.44 0.64 35.94
N GLY A 81 20.26 -0.57 35.39
CA GLY A 81 18.93 -1.10 35.08
C GLY A 81 18.29 -0.51 33.81
N MET A 82 19.04 0.26 33.01
CA MET A 82 18.62 0.77 31.71
C MET A 82 19.40 0.08 30.62
N LEU A 83 18.69 -0.36 29.57
CA LEU A 83 19.29 -0.78 28.31
C LEU A 83 19.47 0.45 27.43
N LEU A 84 20.72 0.74 27.09
CA LEU A 84 21.09 1.82 26.19
C LEU A 84 21.31 1.26 24.79
N SER A 85 20.82 1.94 23.77
CA SER A 85 21.05 1.60 22.36
C SER A 85 21.63 2.80 21.62
N LEU A 86 22.85 2.64 21.11
CA LEU A 86 23.53 3.64 20.30
C LEU A 86 23.39 3.26 18.82
N SER A 87 22.67 4.07 18.06
CA SER A 87 22.45 3.93 16.62
C SER A 87 22.91 5.19 15.88
N PRO A 88 22.99 5.20 14.54
CA PRO A 88 23.23 6.43 13.77
C PRO A 88 22.20 7.55 14.01
N ALA A 89 21.00 7.19 14.46
CA ALA A 89 19.94 8.14 14.81
C ALA A 89 20.13 8.80 16.19
N GLY A 90 21.02 8.25 17.02
CA GLY A 90 21.30 8.76 18.36
C GLY A 90 21.31 7.69 19.46
N LEU A 91 21.33 8.15 20.69
CA LEU A 91 21.27 7.32 21.90
C LEU A 91 19.82 7.21 22.38
N THR A 92 19.35 5.99 22.54
CA THR A 92 18.02 5.68 23.11
C THR A 92 18.20 4.85 24.38
N SER A 93 17.44 5.14 25.43
CA SER A 93 17.43 4.38 26.67
C SER A 93 16.09 3.67 26.88
N PHE A 94 16.16 2.45 27.40
CA PHE A 94 15.00 1.63 27.75
C PHE A 94 15.13 1.20 29.20
N GLU A 95 14.18 1.61 30.02
CA GLU A 95 14.12 1.16 31.42
C GLU A 95 13.69 -0.31 31.49
N GLN A 96 14.26 -1.05 32.40
CA GLN A 96 13.88 -2.43 32.64
C GLN A 96 12.54 -2.48 33.40
N ARG A 97 11.68 -3.44 33.04
CA ARG A 97 10.34 -3.58 33.63
C ARG A 97 10.37 -3.63 35.15
N GLU A 98 11.31 -4.37 35.71
CA GLU A 98 11.46 -4.53 37.17
C GLU A 98 11.78 -3.21 37.84
N ALA A 99 12.63 -2.37 37.22
CA ALA A 99 12.97 -1.04 37.73
C ALA A 99 11.75 -0.10 37.66
N ILE A 100 11.00 -0.14 36.57
CA ILE A 100 9.76 0.64 36.42
C ILE A 100 8.74 0.22 37.48
N VAL A 101 8.52 -1.07 37.70
CA VAL A 101 7.55 -1.58 38.68
C VAL A 101 7.97 -1.16 40.12
N ALA A 102 9.25 -1.24 40.43
CA ALA A 102 9.76 -0.78 41.75
C ALA A 102 9.53 0.72 41.96
N GLU A 103 9.78 1.54 40.93
CA GLU A 103 9.56 2.98 40.98
C GLU A 103 8.09 3.35 41.08
N ILE A 104 7.20 2.66 40.33
CA ILE A 104 5.73 2.81 40.43
C ILE A 104 5.30 2.60 41.88
N ARG A 105 5.74 1.50 42.51
CA ARG A 105 5.39 1.17 43.90
C ARG A 105 5.86 2.28 44.83
N ARG A 106 7.12 2.68 44.76
CA ARG A 106 7.70 3.73 45.60
C ARG A 106 6.97 5.07 45.51
N ARG A 107 6.56 5.46 44.29
CA ARG A 107 5.80 6.70 44.04
C ARG A 107 4.39 6.61 44.59
N LYS A 108 3.69 5.48 44.36
CA LYS A 108 2.32 5.26 44.84
C LYS A 108 2.26 5.18 46.38
N GLU A 109 3.28 4.70 47.07
CA GLU A 109 3.38 4.74 48.52
C GLU A 109 3.40 6.17 49.06
N ARG A 110 4.01 7.14 48.32
CA ARG A 110 4.06 8.54 48.69
C ARG A 110 2.80 9.30 48.23
N ASN A 111 2.33 9.00 47.02
CA ASN A 111 1.15 9.61 46.45
C ASN A 111 0.40 8.57 45.56
N PRO A 112 -0.70 7.98 46.08
CA PRO A 112 -1.48 6.99 45.31
C PRO A 112 -2.00 7.48 43.97
N ARG A 113 -2.07 8.81 43.76
CA ARG A 113 -2.47 9.47 42.50
C ARG A 113 -1.30 10.16 41.79
N ASP A 114 -0.08 9.65 41.97
CA ASP A 114 1.09 10.16 41.24
C ASP A 114 0.88 9.98 39.72
N PRO A 115 0.86 11.05 38.92
CA PRO A 115 0.52 10.97 37.49
C PRO A 115 1.50 10.08 36.71
N TRP A 116 2.81 10.17 37.01
CA TRP A 116 3.82 9.36 36.38
C TRP A 116 3.61 7.86 36.65
N ALA A 117 3.35 7.53 37.94
CA ALA A 117 3.14 6.14 38.34
C ALA A 117 1.88 5.53 37.69
N LEU A 118 0.77 6.29 37.65
CA LEU A 118 -0.46 5.84 37.02
C LEU A 118 -0.28 5.64 35.51
N LEU A 119 0.42 6.54 34.81
CA LEU A 119 0.72 6.41 33.38
C LEU A 119 1.59 5.18 33.09
N ARG A 120 2.65 4.95 33.88
CA ARG A 120 3.53 3.80 33.67
C ARG A 120 2.84 2.47 34.01
N GLU A 121 1.99 2.46 35.02
CA GLU A 121 1.18 1.28 35.32
C GLU A 121 0.17 0.99 34.21
N ALA A 122 -0.47 2.01 33.64
CA ALA A 122 -1.31 1.89 32.47
C ALA A 122 -0.57 1.34 31.24
N ASP A 123 0.70 1.77 31.01
CA ASP A 123 1.56 1.20 29.96
C ASP A 123 1.72 -0.32 30.14
N ILE A 124 1.95 -0.79 31.38
CA ILE A 124 2.11 -2.22 31.67
C ILE A 124 0.83 -2.98 31.35
N HIS A 125 -0.34 -2.46 31.75
CA HIS A 125 -1.62 -3.07 31.43
C HIS A 125 -1.89 -3.09 29.92
N LEU A 126 -1.58 -2.02 29.19
CA LEU A 126 -1.71 -1.95 27.73
C LEU A 126 -0.82 -2.99 27.03
N LEU A 127 0.41 -3.17 27.47
CA LEU A 127 1.32 -4.19 26.95
C LEU A 127 0.78 -5.62 27.19
N ASN A 128 0.07 -5.82 28.29
CA ASN A 128 -0.61 -7.10 28.60
C ASN A 128 -1.98 -7.22 27.91
N ARG A 129 -2.46 -6.21 27.17
CA ARG A 129 -3.80 -6.11 26.57
C ARG A 129 -4.94 -6.09 27.62
N GLU A 130 -4.67 -5.58 28.78
CA GLU A 130 -5.62 -5.41 29.88
C GLU A 130 -6.21 -3.99 29.81
N TYR A 131 -7.12 -3.78 28.85
CA TYR A 131 -7.55 -2.43 28.46
C TYR A 131 -8.47 -1.76 29.50
N GLU A 132 -9.35 -2.51 30.19
CA GLU A 132 -10.19 -1.95 31.25
C GLU A 132 -9.37 -1.45 32.47
N PRO A 133 -8.44 -2.22 33.05
CA PRO A 133 -7.54 -1.73 34.08
C PRO A 133 -6.72 -0.52 33.63
N ALA A 134 -6.19 -0.55 32.39
CA ALA A 134 -5.44 0.57 31.83
C ALA A 134 -6.30 1.84 31.77
N LEU A 135 -7.55 1.73 31.25
CA LEU A 135 -8.46 2.87 31.16
C LEU A 135 -8.82 3.44 32.54
N ALA A 136 -9.03 2.59 33.52
CA ALA A 136 -9.32 3.04 34.88
C ALA A 136 -8.17 3.86 35.47
N LEU A 137 -6.93 3.43 35.26
CA LEU A 137 -5.74 4.16 35.67
C LEU A 137 -5.61 5.49 34.93
N LEU A 138 -5.77 5.49 33.63
CA LEU A 138 -5.68 6.70 32.79
C LEU A 138 -6.74 7.75 33.20
N LYS A 139 -7.96 7.31 33.53
CA LYS A 139 -9.01 8.21 34.05
C LYS A 139 -8.73 8.74 35.44
N ALA A 140 -7.96 8.02 36.24
CA ALA A 140 -7.55 8.45 37.56
C ALA A 140 -6.39 9.49 37.54
N VAL A 141 -5.71 9.62 36.39
CA VAL A 141 -4.65 10.63 36.22
C VAL A 141 -5.28 12.03 36.22
N PRO A 142 -4.84 12.95 37.10
CA PRO A 142 -5.25 14.37 37.01
C PRO A 142 -4.62 14.99 35.76
N ALA A 143 -5.43 15.20 34.71
CA ALA A 143 -4.94 15.63 33.39
C ALA A 143 -4.18 16.98 33.44
N ASP A 144 -4.55 17.84 34.35
CA ASP A 144 -3.89 19.13 34.66
C ASP A 144 -2.51 19.00 35.32
N LYS A 145 -2.21 17.83 35.88
CA LYS A 145 -0.93 17.52 36.56
C LYS A 145 0.00 16.65 35.72
N VAL A 146 -0.42 16.26 34.51
CA VAL A 146 0.48 15.59 33.58
C VAL A 146 1.48 16.59 33.02
N GLU A 147 2.76 16.30 33.17
CA GLU A 147 3.85 17.14 32.65
C GLU A 147 3.69 17.32 31.12
N SER A 148 4.07 18.50 30.62
CA SER A 148 3.83 18.89 29.22
C SER A 148 4.49 17.93 28.20
N ASP A 149 5.64 17.36 28.54
CA ASP A 149 6.36 16.37 27.74
C ASP A 149 5.67 14.98 27.74
N GLN A 150 4.85 14.69 28.76
CA GLN A 150 4.09 13.44 28.89
C GLN A 150 2.66 13.54 28.36
N GLN A 151 2.15 14.73 28.07
CA GLN A 151 0.81 14.93 27.52
C GLN A 151 0.57 14.16 26.20
N PRO A 152 1.49 14.15 25.23
CA PRO A 152 1.30 13.36 24.02
C PRO A 152 1.21 11.86 24.29
N HIS A 153 1.98 11.36 25.26
CA HIS A 153 1.95 9.96 25.66
C HIS A 153 0.63 9.58 26.31
N TYR A 154 0.16 10.39 27.29
CA TYR A 154 -1.14 10.22 27.92
C TYR A 154 -2.29 10.16 26.88
N ARG A 155 -2.30 11.12 25.94
CA ARG A 155 -3.31 11.15 24.87
C ARG A 155 -3.27 9.90 24.01
N LYS A 156 -2.06 9.48 23.61
CA LYS A 156 -1.87 8.26 22.81
C LYS A 156 -2.38 7.02 23.54
N GLN A 157 -2.10 6.89 24.83
CA GLN A 157 -2.58 5.77 25.65
C GLN A 157 -4.11 5.77 25.77
N MET A 158 -4.74 6.91 26.03
CA MET A 158 -6.20 7.05 26.12
C MET A 158 -6.87 6.62 24.81
N ILE A 159 -6.37 7.13 23.67
CA ILE A 159 -6.91 6.80 22.34
C ILE A 159 -6.73 5.31 22.06
N ALA A 160 -5.53 4.76 22.31
CA ALA A 160 -5.25 3.34 22.10
C ALA A 160 -6.19 2.45 22.93
N CYS A 161 -6.32 2.77 24.21
CA CYS A 161 -7.15 2.02 25.14
C CYS A 161 -8.63 2.02 24.74
N LEU A 162 -9.19 3.19 24.49
CA LEU A 162 -10.58 3.34 24.03
C LEU A 162 -10.80 2.65 22.68
N THR A 163 -9.86 2.75 21.75
CA THR A 163 -9.93 2.08 20.45
C THR A 163 -10.01 0.56 20.58
N GLU A 164 -9.12 -0.03 21.39
CA GLU A 164 -9.08 -1.48 21.55
C GLU A 164 -10.30 -2.01 22.32
N LEU A 165 -10.79 -1.24 23.28
CA LEU A 165 -12.05 -1.56 23.96
C LEU A 165 -13.25 -1.55 22.99
N VAL A 166 -13.38 -0.50 22.17
CA VAL A 166 -14.46 -0.44 21.16
C VAL A 166 -14.36 -1.61 20.19
N ARG A 167 -13.16 -1.94 19.72
CA ARG A 167 -12.94 -3.08 18.80
C ARG A 167 -13.19 -4.43 19.44
N SER A 168 -13.02 -4.56 20.76
CA SER A 168 -13.27 -5.83 21.45
C SER A 168 -14.73 -6.26 21.40
N ASP A 169 -15.67 -5.30 21.39
CA ASP A 169 -17.11 -5.57 21.30
C ASP A 169 -17.87 -4.31 20.82
N PHE A 170 -18.00 -4.15 19.51
CA PHE A 170 -18.71 -3.01 18.92
C PHE A 170 -20.16 -2.85 19.40
N GLN A 171 -20.81 -3.94 19.79
CA GLN A 171 -22.21 -3.88 20.22
C GLN A 171 -22.37 -3.28 21.61
N LYS A 172 -21.40 -3.52 22.51
CA LYS A 172 -21.51 -3.14 23.93
C LYS A 172 -20.72 -1.87 24.28
N ARG A 173 -19.79 -1.44 23.44
CA ARG A 173 -18.80 -0.38 23.74
C ARG A 173 -19.13 0.99 23.11
N GLY A 174 -20.41 1.30 22.96
CA GLY A 174 -20.84 2.61 22.44
C GLY A 174 -20.42 3.78 23.32
N ARG A 175 -20.39 3.59 24.66
CA ARG A 175 -19.95 4.63 25.60
C ARG A 175 -18.49 4.97 25.45
N GLU A 176 -17.64 3.97 25.23
CA GLU A 176 -16.20 4.15 25.00
C GLU A 176 -15.94 4.85 23.67
N LEU A 177 -16.76 4.62 22.65
CA LEU A 177 -16.67 5.37 21.38
C LEU A 177 -17.10 6.84 21.55
N ASP A 178 -18.17 7.09 22.30
CA ASP A 178 -18.58 8.47 22.63
C ASP A 178 -17.48 9.21 23.41
N GLU A 179 -16.84 8.51 24.34
CA GLU A 179 -15.73 9.05 25.10
C GLU A 179 -14.52 9.37 24.21
N LEU A 180 -14.15 8.44 23.32
CA LEU A 180 -13.09 8.63 22.34
C LEU A 180 -13.39 9.86 21.44
N THR A 181 -14.63 9.98 20.98
CA THR A 181 -15.06 11.08 20.11
C THR A 181 -14.94 12.43 20.82
N LYS A 182 -15.31 12.49 22.10
CA LYS A 182 -15.18 13.70 22.94
C LYS A 182 -13.72 14.02 23.26
N PHE A 183 -12.91 12.99 23.47
CA PHE A 183 -11.48 13.12 23.81
C PHE A 183 -10.64 13.57 22.60
N ALA A 184 -11.02 13.18 21.39
CA ALA A 184 -10.32 13.49 20.15
C ALA A 184 -10.37 14.99 19.83
N GLN A 185 -9.23 15.66 19.87
CA GLN A 185 -9.11 17.10 19.61
C GLN A 185 -8.33 17.38 18.33
N GLN A 186 -7.27 16.62 18.10
CA GLN A 186 -6.42 16.78 16.92
C GLN A 186 -7.14 16.25 15.66
N PRO A 187 -6.84 16.79 14.46
CA PRO A 187 -7.46 16.33 13.22
C PRO A 187 -7.34 14.82 13.01
N GLU A 188 -6.17 14.23 13.25
CA GLU A 188 -5.88 12.81 13.10
C GLU A 188 -6.68 11.96 14.10
N GLU A 189 -6.82 12.45 15.34
CA GLU A 189 -7.60 11.78 16.39
C GLU A 189 -9.11 11.79 16.02
N LYS A 190 -9.62 12.92 15.51
CA LYS A 190 -11.00 13.05 15.05
C LYS A 190 -11.28 12.15 13.86
N LEU A 191 -10.34 12.08 12.91
CA LEU A 191 -10.43 11.17 11.78
C LEU A 191 -10.48 9.71 12.25
N HIS A 192 -9.60 9.34 13.18
CA HIS A 192 -9.57 8.01 13.77
C HIS A 192 -10.88 7.65 14.47
N ALA A 193 -11.42 8.53 15.32
CA ALA A 193 -12.68 8.32 16.02
C ALA A 193 -13.86 8.16 15.04
N ARG A 194 -13.96 9.02 14.01
CA ARG A 194 -14.99 8.90 12.96
C ARG A 194 -14.89 7.59 12.19
N ARG A 195 -13.68 7.17 11.84
CA ARG A 195 -13.47 5.88 11.17
C ARG A 195 -13.94 4.72 12.04
N LEU A 196 -13.59 4.74 13.33
CA LEU A 196 -14.01 3.70 14.27
C LEU A 196 -15.54 3.70 14.47
N ALA A 197 -16.18 4.86 14.45
CA ALA A 197 -17.64 4.98 14.47
C ALA A 197 -18.29 4.33 13.24
N ALA A 198 -17.71 4.54 12.06
CA ALA A 198 -18.17 3.86 10.86
C ALA A 198 -17.99 2.34 10.94
N GLU A 199 -16.82 1.85 11.42
CA GLU A 199 -16.55 0.43 11.65
C GLU A 199 -17.55 -0.19 12.64
N GLN A 200 -17.96 0.55 13.70
CA GLN A 200 -18.99 0.11 14.63
C GLN A 200 -20.36 -0.02 13.94
N LEU A 201 -20.77 0.98 13.18
CA LEU A 201 -22.05 0.96 12.45
C LEU A 201 -22.12 -0.18 11.44
N GLU A 202 -21.01 -0.50 10.77
CA GLU A 202 -20.92 -1.68 9.91
C GLU A 202 -21.14 -2.98 10.69
N SER A 203 -20.46 -3.11 11.85
CA SER A 203 -20.63 -4.28 12.71
C SER A 203 -22.07 -4.44 13.20
N LEU A 204 -22.78 -3.32 13.39
CA LEU A 204 -24.19 -3.29 13.76
C LEU A 204 -25.13 -3.43 12.55
N LYS A 205 -24.61 -3.67 11.33
CA LYS A 205 -25.36 -3.73 10.06
C LYS A 205 -26.14 -2.46 9.71
N GLN A 206 -25.73 -1.34 10.27
CA GLN A 206 -26.31 -0.03 9.96
C GLN A 206 -25.61 0.57 8.74
N HIS A 207 -25.72 -0.10 7.60
CA HIS A 207 -24.94 0.14 6.38
C HIS A 207 -25.10 1.57 5.85
N LYS A 208 -26.32 2.12 5.84
CA LYS A 208 -26.60 3.49 5.38
C LYS A 208 -25.89 4.54 6.27
N ALA A 209 -25.94 4.36 7.59
CA ALA A 209 -25.28 5.28 8.51
C ALA A 209 -23.75 5.20 8.42
N ALA A 210 -23.19 3.99 8.29
CA ALA A 210 -21.76 3.78 8.06
C ALA A 210 -21.31 4.43 6.75
N PHE A 211 -22.07 4.24 5.66
CA PHE A 211 -21.80 4.85 4.36
C PHE A 211 -21.77 6.38 4.44
N ALA A 212 -22.72 7.00 5.15
CA ALA A 212 -22.75 8.45 5.31
C ALA A 212 -21.47 8.98 6.00
N ILE A 213 -20.94 8.27 7.01
CA ILE A 213 -19.68 8.67 7.66
C ILE A 213 -18.51 8.52 6.69
N TYR A 214 -18.39 7.42 5.95
CA TYR A 214 -17.31 7.24 4.97
C TYR A 214 -17.38 8.27 3.85
N ASN A 215 -18.58 8.58 3.37
CA ASN A 215 -18.79 9.61 2.37
C ASN A 215 -18.33 11.00 2.86
N ALA A 216 -18.65 11.33 4.11
CA ALA A 216 -18.18 12.56 4.73
C ALA A 216 -16.65 12.57 4.96
N LEU A 217 -16.04 11.42 5.23
CA LEU A 217 -14.58 11.30 5.34
C LEU A 217 -13.91 11.45 3.98
N ALA A 218 -14.52 10.91 2.91
CA ALA A 218 -14.02 11.04 1.54
C ALA A 218 -14.00 12.49 1.04
N ALA A 219 -14.89 13.35 1.54
CA ALA A 219 -14.91 14.75 1.19
C ALA A 219 -13.68 15.54 1.71
N ASN A 220 -13.00 15.03 2.74
CA ASN A 220 -11.79 15.65 3.27
C ASN A 220 -10.56 15.17 2.48
N GLU A 221 -9.73 16.13 2.04
CA GLU A 221 -8.49 15.86 1.32
C GLU A 221 -7.37 15.40 2.27
N SER A 222 -7.53 14.22 2.88
CA SER A 222 -6.47 13.64 3.69
C SER A 222 -5.53 12.80 2.85
N ARG A 223 -4.21 13.08 2.93
CA ARG A 223 -3.16 12.25 2.33
C ARG A 223 -2.70 11.12 3.25
N GLU A 224 -3.46 10.85 4.28
CA GLU A 224 -3.13 9.80 5.23
C GLU A 224 -3.20 8.41 4.61
N SER A 225 -2.44 7.50 5.18
CA SER A 225 -2.47 6.08 4.84
C SER A 225 -2.96 5.25 6.01
N VAL A 226 -3.79 4.27 5.72
CA VAL A 226 -4.31 3.33 6.71
C VAL A 226 -3.49 2.05 6.68
N LYS A 227 -2.93 1.66 7.82
CA LYS A 227 -2.26 0.37 7.95
C LYS A 227 -3.29 -0.76 7.86
N ARG A 228 -3.03 -1.73 7.00
CA ARG A 228 -3.94 -2.86 6.81
C ARG A 228 -3.93 -3.74 8.06
N THR A 229 -5.11 -4.10 8.55
CA THR A 229 -5.27 -5.10 9.62
C THR A 229 -4.64 -6.42 9.17
N GLY A 230 -3.75 -6.98 9.98
CA GLY A 230 -3.05 -8.24 9.69
C GLY A 230 -1.72 -8.11 8.94
N ASN A 231 -1.41 -6.95 8.33
CA ASN A 231 -0.09 -6.69 7.76
C ASN A 231 0.32 -5.22 7.94
N PRO A 232 1.00 -4.87 9.03
CA PRO A 232 1.39 -3.49 9.34
C PRO A 232 2.41 -2.89 8.35
N LYS A 233 2.99 -3.72 7.47
CA LYS A 233 3.90 -3.25 6.40
C LYS A 233 3.18 -2.77 5.16
N VAL A 234 1.89 -3.04 5.05
CA VAL A 234 1.06 -2.60 3.92
C VAL A 234 0.17 -1.45 4.38
N ALA A 235 0.49 -0.25 3.92
CA ALA A 235 -0.34 0.93 4.08
C ALA A 235 -1.11 1.19 2.78
N LEU A 236 -2.40 1.46 2.89
CA LEU A 236 -3.25 1.88 1.77
C LEU A 236 -3.54 3.37 1.91
N PRO A 237 -3.58 4.14 0.83
CA PRO A 237 -4.14 5.49 0.86
C PRO A 237 -5.55 5.46 1.44
N LEU A 238 -5.86 6.45 2.28
CA LEU A 238 -7.14 6.50 3.01
C LEU A 238 -8.34 6.52 2.05
N ASP A 239 -8.24 7.27 0.98
CA ASP A 239 -9.27 7.38 -0.07
C ASP A 239 -9.59 6.01 -0.70
N ARG A 240 -8.57 5.23 -1.05
CA ARG A 240 -8.77 3.87 -1.59
C ARG A 240 -9.40 2.92 -0.58
N TRP A 241 -9.01 3.06 0.69
CA TRP A 241 -9.61 2.25 1.75
C TRP A 241 -11.08 2.61 1.94
N ILE A 242 -11.41 3.91 1.97
CA ILE A 242 -12.79 4.40 2.06
C ILE A 242 -13.61 3.93 0.86
N ALA A 243 -13.09 4.07 -0.37
CA ALA A 243 -13.77 3.62 -1.58
C ALA A 243 -14.13 2.14 -1.52
N GLY A 244 -13.19 1.28 -1.07
CA GLY A 244 -13.46 -0.14 -0.87
C GLY A 244 -14.58 -0.38 0.16
N ARG A 245 -14.55 0.31 1.32
CA ARG A 245 -15.61 0.19 2.33
C ARG A 245 -16.98 0.64 1.82
N MET A 246 -17.02 1.79 1.09
CA MET A 246 -18.27 2.29 0.50
C MET A 246 -18.83 1.31 -0.54
N SER A 247 -17.98 0.72 -1.38
CA SER A 247 -18.38 -0.29 -2.36
C SER A 247 -18.97 -1.54 -1.69
N ASP A 248 -18.32 -2.04 -0.63
CA ASP A 248 -18.80 -3.19 0.14
C ASP A 248 -20.17 -2.89 0.78
N LEU A 249 -20.32 -1.73 1.40
CA LEU A 249 -21.59 -1.29 2.03
C LEU A 249 -22.69 -1.12 0.98
N TRP A 250 -22.35 -0.51 -0.17
CA TRP A 250 -23.29 -0.33 -1.26
C TRP A 250 -23.87 -1.67 -1.73
N SER A 251 -23.03 -2.70 -1.86
CA SER A 251 -23.47 -4.03 -2.27
C SER A 251 -24.43 -4.69 -1.26
N GLN A 252 -24.32 -4.33 0.02
CA GLN A 252 -25.12 -4.89 1.12
C GLN A 252 -26.41 -4.11 1.41
N MET A 253 -26.57 -2.89 0.89
CA MET A 253 -27.79 -2.10 1.01
C MET A 253 -28.83 -2.54 -0.02
N ASP A 254 -30.11 -2.54 0.38
CA ASP A 254 -31.24 -2.67 -0.54
C ASP A 254 -31.48 -1.36 -1.33
N GLU A 255 -32.44 -1.37 -2.21
CA GLU A 255 -32.73 -0.25 -3.11
C GLU A 255 -33.21 0.99 -2.35
N ASP A 256 -34.03 0.80 -1.32
CA ASP A 256 -34.53 1.90 -0.47
C ASP A 256 -33.39 2.56 0.31
N ALA A 257 -32.49 1.76 0.87
CA ALA A 257 -31.33 2.28 1.60
C ALA A 257 -30.33 2.99 0.68
N ARG A 258 -30.23 2.59 -0.61
CA ARG A 258 -29.38 3.25 -1.61
C ARG A 258 -29.96 4.56 -2.15
N SER A 259 -31.27 4.78 -2.07
CA SER A 259 -31.96 5.92 -2.70
C SER A 259 -31.34 7.27 -2.31
N GLU A 260 -31.25 7.57 -1.01
CA GLU A 260 -30.69 8.84 -0.55
C GLU A 260 -29.18 9.00 -0.84
N PRO A 261 -28.30 8.02 -0.50
CA PRO A 261 -26.88 8.11 -0.86
C PRO A 261 -26.65 8.20 -2.37
N GLY A 262 -27.45 7.47 -3.17
CA GLY A 262 -27.40 7.52 -4.62
C GLY A 262 -27.76 8.87 -5.19
N GLY A 263 -28.77 9.52 -4.63
CA GLY A 263 -29.14 10.90 -4.95
C GLY A 263 -28.02 11.88 -4.66
N GLN A 264 -27.34 11.73 -3.51
CA GLN A 264 -26.19 12.56 -3.13
C GLN A 264 -24.99 12.36 -4.09
N ILE A 265 -24.68 11.10 -4.46
CA ILE A 265 -23.62 10.79 -5.42
C ILE A 265 -23.96 11.38 -6.80
N THR A 266 -25.22 11.28 -7.23
CA THR A 266 -25.67 11.84 -8.51
C THR A 266 -25.54 13.36 -8.54
N ALA A 267 -25.96 14.03 -7.47
CA ALA A 267 -25.80 15.48 -7.35
C ALA A 267 -24.32 15.90 -7.33
N ALA A 268 -23.48 15.14 -6.64
CA ALA A 268 -22.03 15.37 -6.64
C ALA A 268 -21.42 15.22 -8.04
N ALA A 269 -21.84 14.19 -8.81
CA ALA A 269 -21.38 13.98 -10.18
C ALA A 269 -21.76 15.15 -11.10
N GLN A 270 -22.97 15.68 -10.97
CA GLN A 270 -23.46 16.82 -11.78
C GLN A 270 -22.68 18.11 -11.48
N ALA A 271 -22.17 18.27 -10.27
CA ALA A 271 -21.42 19.45 -9.84
C ALA A 271 -19.95 19.46 -10.30
N LEU A 272 -19.41 18.35 -10.84
CA LEU A 272 -17.98 18.23 -11.16
C LEU A 272 -17.50 19.11 -12.32
N GLY A 273 -18.42 19.50 -13.22
CA GLY A 273 -18.05 20.26 -14.42
C GLY A 273 -17.03 19.51 -15.30
N ASP A 274 -16.13 20.26 -15.95
CA ASP A 274 -15.10 19.73 -16.87
C ASP A 274 -13.70 19.69 -16.23
N ASN A 275 -13.63 19.45 -14.95
CA ASN A 275 -12.37 19.35 -14.22
C ASN A 275 -11.90 17.86 -14.17
N PRO A 276 -10.81 17.48 -14.91
CA PRO A 276 -10.36 16.11 -14.95
C PRO A 276 -9.95 15.55 -13.59
N ALA A 277 -9.26 16.34 -12.75
CA ALA A 277 -8.84 15.87 -11.43
C ALA A 277 -10.03 15.60 -10.51
N ALA A 278 -11.10 16.41 -10.59
CA ALA A 278 -12.33 16.16 -9.85
C ALA A 278 -13.06 14.91 -10.35
N LEU A 279 -13.13 14.73 -11.68
CA LEU A 279 -13.70 13.54 -12.30
C LEU A 279 -12.93 12.26 -11.92
N GLU A 280 -11.60 12.27 -11.98
CA GLU A 280 -10.76 11.15 -11.56
C GLU A 280 -10.99 10.78 -10.10
N ARG A 281 -11.02 11.79 -9.22
CA ARG A 281 -11.29 11.58 -7.81
C ARG A 281 -12.67 10.98 -7.59
N PHE A 282 -13.69 11.51 -8.26
CA PHE A 282 -15.05 10.97 -8.20
C PHE A 282 -15.10 9.50 -8.61
N ILE A 283 -14.50 9.16 -9.74
CA ILE A 283 -14.41 7.79 -10.23
C ILE A 283 -13.69 6.90 -9.22
N SER A 284 -12.59 7.37 -8.62
CA SER A 284 -11.83 6.58 -7.65
C SER A 284 -12.60 6.27 -6.37
N LEU A 285 -13.56 7.11 -5.99
CA LEU A 285 -14.39 6.95 -4.79
C LEU A 285 -15.69 6.17 -5.07
N TYR A 286 -16.29 6.35 -6.22
CA TYR A 286 -17.64 5.89 -6.53
C TYR A 286 -17.72 4.96 -7.75
N ASP A 287 -16.67 4.20 -8.05
CA ASP A 287 -16.61 3.30 -9.20
C ASP A 287 -17.75 2.26 -9.24
N PHE A 288 -18.32 1.94 -8.09
CA PHE A 288 -19.48 1.06 -7.94
C PHE A 288 -20.82 1.71 -8.37
N HIS A 289 -20.85 3.03 -8.56
CA HIS A 289 -22.10 3.77 -8.89
C HIS A 289 -22.21 4.07 -10.37
N PRO A 290 -23.42 4.00 -11.00
CA PRO A 290 -23.61 4.25 -12.44
C PRO A 290 -23.04 5.59 -12.93
N GLN A 291 -23.09 6.64 -12.08
CA GLN A 291 -22.53 7.94 -12.43
C GLN A 291 -21.01 7.94 -12.68
N ALA A 292 -20.29 6.93 -12.17
CA ALA A 292 -18.87 6.79 -12.46
C ALA A 292 -18.62 6.45 -13.95
N LEU A 293 -19.53 5.72 -14.59
CA LEU A 293 -19.44 5.45 -16.03
C LEU A 293 -19.62 6.76 -16.83
N VAL A 294 -20.57 7.59 -16.43
CA VAL A 294 -20.80 8.91 -17.05
C VAL A 294 -19.58 9.82 -16.88
N ALA A 295 -19.02 9.84 -15.68
CA ALA A 295 -17.80 10.59 -15.40
C ALA A 295 -16.59 10.09 -16.22
N ARG A 296 -16.48 8.76 -16.41
CA ARG A 296 -15.43 8.17 -17.26
C ARG A 296 -15.59 8.53 -18.74
N GLN A 297 -16.82 8.54 -19.26
CA GLN A 297 -17.09 8.97 -20.63
C GLN A 297 -16.67 10.42 -20.84
N LYS A 298 -17.09 11.30 -19.95
CA LYS A 298 -16.74 12.72 -19.97
C LYS A 298 -15.22 12.93 -19.89
N LEU A 299 -14.55 12.18 -19.03
CA LEU A 299 -13.11 12.24 -18.85
C LEU A 299 -12.35 11.77 -20.10
N ALA A 300 -12.83 10.69 -20.74
CA ALA A 300 -12.28 10.20 -22.01
C ALA A 300 -12.39 11.25 -23.12
N GLU A 301 -13.53 11.94 -23.22
CA GLU A 301 -13.74 13.04 -24.17
C GLU A 301 -12.79 14.21 -23.91
N LEU A 302 -12.67 14.64 -22.65
CA LEU A 302 -11.77 15.74 -22.26
C LEU A 302 -10.30 15.42 -22.57
N TYR A 303 -9.85 14.20 -22.29
CA TYR A 303 -8.49 13.77 -22.62
C TYR A 303 -8.26 13.64 -24.14
N SER A 304 -9.27 13.17 -24.88
CA SER A 304 -9.20 13.12 -26.35
C SER A 304 -9.05 14.52 -26.95
N GLN A 305 -9.85 15.48 -26.48
CA GLN A 305 -9.79 16.88 -26.94
C GLN A 305 -8.44 17.54 -26.62
N ARG A 306 -7.79 17.13 -25.53
CA ARG A 306 -6.46 17.63 -25.14
C ARG A 306 -5.29 16.90 -25.81
N GLY A 307 -5.56 15.86 -26.61
CA GLY A 307 -4.53 15.04 -27.21
C GLY A 307 -3.83 14.07 -26.22
N GLU A 308 -4.39 13.91 -25.01
CA GLU A 308 -3.87 12.99 -23.99
C GLU A 308 -4.35 11.55 -24.25
N LEU A 309 -3.92 10.98 -25.36
CA LEU A 309 -4.44 9.75 -25.93
C LEU A 309 -4.39 8.55 -24.98
N SER A 310 -3.29 8.37 -24.25
CA SER A 310 -3.13 7.25 -23.31
C SER A 310 -4.15 7.32 -22.17
N ASN A 311 -4.45 8.52 -21.68
CA ASN A 311 -5.44 8.72 -20.63
C ASN A 311 -6.84 8.45 -21.17
N ALA A 312 -7.19 8.98 -22.34
CA ALA A 312 -8.46 8.72 -23.03
C ALA A 312 -8.65 7.21 -23.26
N GLN A 313 -7.64 6.55 -23.82
CA GLN A 313 -7.65 5.10 -24.08
C GLN A 313 -7.92 4.28 -22.81
N ASN A 314 -7.26 4.60 -21.70
CA ASN A 314 -7.44 3.89 -20.43
C ASN A 314 -8.91 3.93 -19.97
N HIS A 315 -9.55 5.10 -20.02
CA HIS A 315 -10.93 5.24 -19.62
C HIS A 315 -11.89 4.52 -20.59
N LEU A 316 -11.67 4.63 -21.88
CA LEU A 316 -12.47 3.93 -22.90
C LEU A 316 -12.33 2.40 -22.81
N MET A 317 -11.12 1.89 -22.54
CA MET A 317 -10.91 0.46 -22.33
C MET A 317 -11.62 -0.05 -21.07
N HIS A 318 -11.76 0.78 -20.05
CA HIS A 318 -12.57 0.41 -18.89
C HIS A 318 -14.05 0.36 -19.23
N LEU A 319 -14.57 1.37 -19.95
CA LEU A 319 -15.95 1.46 -20.40
C LEU A 319 -16.34 0.33 -21.38
N SER A 320 -15.40 -0.12 -22.22
CA SER A 320 -15.63 -1.23 -23.17
C SER A 320 -15.90 -2.58 -22.49
N ARG A 321 -15.72 -2.65 -21.18
CA ARG A 321 -16.03 -3.83 -20.35
C ARG A 321 -17.29 -3.64 -19.50
N SER A 322 -18.04 -2.58 -19.75
CA SER A 322 -19.32 -2.32 -19.06
C SER A 322 -20.32 -3.44 -19.33
N ALA A 323 -21.14 -3.72 -18.31
CA ALA A 323 -22.30 -4.61 -18.48
C ALA A 323 -23.41 -3.97 -19.34
N ASP A 324 -23.41 -2.63 -19.46
CA ASP A 324 -24.26 -1.92 -20.41
C ASP A 324 -23.67 -2.06 -21.80
N GLU A 325 -24.34 -2.84 -22.64
CA GLU A 325 -23.90 -3.20 -24.00
C GLU A 325 -23.72 -1.97 -24.89
N LYS A 326 -24.59 -0.96 -24.75
CA LYS A 326 -24.51 0.27 -25.52
C LYS A 326 -23.31 1.12 -25.11
N VAL A 327 -23.02 1.19 -23.83
CA VAL A 327 -21.83 1.86 -23.30
C VAL A 327 -20.56 1.16 -23.78
N ALA A 328 -20.53 -0.18 -23.71
CA ALA A 328 -19.40 -0.98 -24.15
C ALA A 328 -19.14 -0.81 -25.66
N ALA A 329 -20.17 -0.92 -26.47
CA ALA A 329 -20.09 -0.77 -27.94
C ALA A 329 -19.61 0.64 -28.34
N ASN A 330 -20.23 1.68 -27.79
CA ASN A 330 -19.83 3.06 -28.08
C ASN A 330 -18.38 3.35 -27.66
N SER A 331 -17.92 2.74 -26.59
CA SER A 331 -16.54 2.90 -26.13
C SER A 331 -15.53 2.23 -27.06
N LEU A 332 -15.84 1.04 -27.58
CA LEU A 332 -15.03 0.36 -28.60
C LEU A 332 -15.01 1.17 -29.90
N TYR A 333 -16.14 1.70 -30.32
CA TYR A 333 -16.23 2.58 -31.49
C TYR A 333 -15.36 3.83 -31.31
N THR A 334 -15.45 4.48 -30.15
CA THR A 334 -14.65 5.68 -29.86
C THR A 334 -13.16 5.36 -29.80
N LEU A 335 -12.77 4.19 -29.23
CA LEU A 335 -11.39 3.70 -29.25
C LEU A 335 -10.89 3.50 -30.68
N ALA A 336 -11.68 2.84 -31.51
CA ALA A 336 -11.33 2.61 -32.92
C ALA A 336 -11.11 3.93 -33.66
N ARG A 337 -12.02 4.88 -33.49
CA ARG A 337 -11.88 6.22 -34.09
C ARG A 337 -10.69 6.97 -33.56
N LEU A 338 -10.44 6.93 -32.26
CA LEU A 338 -9.28 7.57 -31.65
C LEU A 338 -7.96 7.05 -32.24
N MET A 339 -7.86 5.74 -32.50
CA MET A 339 -6.70 5.13 -33.14
C MET A 339 -6.59 5.52 -34.62
N ASP A 340 -7.72 5.58 -35.33
CA ASP A 340 -7.77 5.94 -36.74
C ASP A 340 -7.33 7.41 -36.97
N ASP A 341 -7.84 8.33 -36.17
CA ASP A 341 -7.44 9.74 -36.16
C ASP A 341 -5.93 9.93 -35.96
N GLN A 342 -5.30 9.02 -35.21
CA GLN A 342 -3.86 8.97 -35.00
C GLN A 342 -3.08 8.17 -36.06
N LYS A 343 -3.76 7.69 -37.10
CA LYS A 343 -3.19 6.84 -38.17
C LYS A 343 -2.60 5.52 -37.63
N LEU A 344 -3.08 5.07 -36.48
CA LEU A 344 -2.77 3.77 -35.91
C LEU A 344 -3.76 2.71 -36.43
N THR A 345 -3.71 2.52 -37.74
CA THR A 345 -4.73 1.75 -38.49
C THR A 345 -4.87 0.30 -38.05
N THR A 346 -3.78 -0.34 -37.62
CA THR A 346 -3.82 -1.71 -37.07
C THR A 346 -4.59 -1.78 -35.77
N ASP A 347 -4.38 -0.80 -34.89
CA ASP A 347 -5.06 -0.73 -33.60
C ASP A 347 -6.53 -0.34 -33.78
N ALA A 348 -6.83 0.56 -34.72
CA ALA A 348 -8.20 0.92 -35.11
C ALA A 348 -8.96 -0.30 -35.62
N HIS A 349 -8.34 -1.07 -36.52
CA HIS A 349 -8.92 -2.33 -37.03
C HIS A 349 -9.23 -3.32 -35.91
N PHE A 350 -8.31 -3.49 -34.97
CA PHE A 350 -8.49 -4.38 -33.81
C PHE A 350 -9.74 -3.99 -32.99
N TYR A 351 -9.93 -2.70 -32.72
CA TYR A 351 -11.12 -2.26 -31.97
C TYR A 351 -12.42 -2.33 -32.79
N TYR A 352 -12.39 -2.04 -34.11
CA TYR A 352 -13.53 -2.25 -34.96
C TYR A 352 -13.93 -3.74 -35.08
N GLN A 353 -12.95 -4.62 -35.14
CA GLN A 353 -13.20 -6.06 -35.14
C GLN A 353 -13.81 -6.50 -33.79
N GLN A 354 -13.25 -6.07 -32.66
CA GLN A 354 -13.86 -6.39 -31.37
C GLN A 354 -15.27 -5.87 -31.21
N LEU A 355 -15.56 -4.69 -31.77
CA LEU A 355 -16.89 -4.10 -31.79
C LEU A 355 -17.84 -4.99 -32.57
N ASN A 356 -17.47 -5.41 -33.78
CA ASN A 356 -18.27 -6.32 -34.60
C ASN A 356 -18.47 -7.69 -33.94
N ASP A 357 -17.41 -8.29 -33.38
CA ASP A 357 -17.45 -9.63 -32.80
C ASP A 357 -18.31 -9.73 -31.56
N ARG A 358 -18.40 -8.65 -30.78
CA ARG A 358 -19.07 -8.65 -29.46
C ARG A 358 -20.41 -7.94 -29.47
N HIS A 359 -20.59 -6.94 -30.33
CA HIS A 359 -21.72 -6.01 -30.30
C HIS A 359 -22.29 -5.73 -31.69
N ALA A 360 -22.30 -6.74 -32.56
CA ALA A 360 -22.67 -6.64 -33.99
C ALA A 360 -24.00 -5.90 -34.27
N GLU A 361 -25.00 -6.12 -33.41
CA GLU A 361 -26.35 -5.57 -33.59
C GLU A 361 -26.59 -4.23 -32.92
N VAL A 362 -25.58 -3.73 -32.15
CA VAL A 362 -25.70 -2.44 -31.45
C VAL A 362 -25.48 -1.29 -32.45
N GLU A 363 -26.37 -0.32 -32.41
CA GLU A 363 -26.23 0.92 -33.16
C GLU A 363 -25.19 1.82 -32.47
N VAL A 364 -24.14 2.20 -33.23
CA VAL A 364 -22.98 2.96 -32.66
C VAL A 364 -22.73 4.27 -33.39
N ALA A 365 -23.09 4.42 -34.65
CA ALA A 365 -22.84 5.64 -35.41
C ALA A 365 -23.84 5.82 -36.54
N GLU A 366 -24.36 7.02 -36.73
CA GLU A 366 -25.17 7.45 -37.88
C GLU A 366 -26.31 6.47 -38.25
N GLY A 367 -26.93 5.83 -37.26
CA GLY A 367 -27.98 4.84 -37.49
C GLY A 367 -27.46 3.50 -38.01
N LYS A 368 -26.15 3.26 -38.00
CA LYS A 368 -25.56 1.98 -38.43
C LYS A 368 -25.25 1.08 -37.23
N THR A 369 -25.54 -0.19 -37.38
CA THR A 369 -25.09 -1.21 -36.44
C THR A 369 -23.58 -1.41 -36.57
N ALA A 370 -22.97 -1.95 -35.52
CA ALA A 370 -21.53 -2.26 -35.49
C ALA A 370 -21.12 -3.16 -36.66
N ARG A 371 -21.97 -4.13 -37.04
CA ARG A 371 -21.80 -5.00 -38.22
C ARG A 371 -21.79 -4.21 -39.50
N ALA A 372 -22.80 -3.41 -39.75
CA ALA A 372 -22.92 -2.62 -40.98
C ALA A 372 -21.77 -1.63 -41.15
N LEU A 373 -21.34 -1.04 -40.03
CA LEU A 373 -20.15 -0.17 -39.97
C LEU A 373 -18.89 -0.95 -40.36
N TYR A 374 -18.65 -2.11 -39.73
CA TYR A 374 -17.47 -2.93 -40.00
C TYR A 374 -17.41 -3.40 -41.45
N GLU A 375 -18.53 -3.87 -42.00
CA GLU A 375 -18.64 -4.27 -43.43
C GLU A 375 -18.31 -3.09 -44.36
N THR A 376 -18.80 -1.90 -44.05
CA THR A 376 -18.49 -0.68 -44.82
C THR A 376 -17.00 -0.38 -44.81
N LEU A 377 -16.35 -0.46 -43.64
CA LEU A 377 -14.92 -0.22 -43.48
C LEU A 377 -14.07 -1.31 -44.15
N MET A 378 -14.49 -2.56 -44.09
CA MET A 378 -13.84 -3.70 -44.78
C MET A 378 -13.96 -3.66 -46.30
N ALA A 379 -14.99 -3.03 -46.83
CA ALA A 379 -15.12 -2.79 -48.28
C ALA A 379 -14.15 -1.69 -48.77
N GLY A 380 -13.65 -0.86 -47.87
CA GLY A 380 -12.73 0.25 -48.12
C GLY A 380 -11.27 0.00 -47.77
N ASP A 381 -10.65 1.00 -47.13
CA ASP A 381 -9.20 1.01 -46.82
C ASP A 381 -8.75 0.00 -45.76
N LEU A 382 -9.65 -0.46 -44.88
CA LEU A 382 -9.29 -1.46 -43.87
C LEU A 382 -8.93 -2.82 -44.48
N ARG A 383 -9.51 -3.17 -45.65
CA ARG A 383 -9.17 -4.40 -46.37
C ARG A 383 -7.68 -4.46 -46.76
N LYS A 384 -7.09 -3.34 -47.13
CA LYS A 384 -5.67 -3.26 -47.48
C LYS A 384 -4.76 -3.54 -46.26
N ILE A 385 -5.23 -3.25 -45.04
CA ILE A 385 -4.49 -3.47 -43.79
C ILE A 385 -4.58 -4.95 -43.42
N THR A 386 -5.74 -5.58 -43.54
CA THR A 386 -5.92 -7.02 -43.22
C THR A 386 -5.11 -7.90 -44.17
N ASP A 387 -5.07 -7.55 -45.46
CA ASP A 387 -4.26 -8.26 -46.44
C ASP A 387 -2.75 -8.15 -46.18
N ASN A 388 -2.32 -7.05 -45.54
CA ASN A 388 -0.95 -6.87 -45.07
C ASN A 388 -0.69 -7.42 -43.67
N ALA A 389 -1.67 -7.42 -42.75
CA ALA A 389 -1.55 -7.97 -41.41
C ALA A 389 -1.39 -9.49 -41.40
N GLY A 390 -2.02 -10.18 -42.37
CA GLY A 390 -1.76 -11.61 -42.59
C GLY A 390 -0.31 -11.95 -42.96
N ARG A 391 0.47 -10.94 -43.35
CA ARG A 391 1.92 -11.07 -43.60
C ARG A 391 2.79 -10.67 -42.40
N LEU A 392 2.21 -10.24 -41.28
CA LEU A 392 2.84 -10.21 -39.98
C LEU A 392 2.79 -11.62 -39.36
N SER A 393 3.03 -12.66 -40.16
CA SER A 393 3.44 -13.92 -39.62
C SER A 393 4.66 -13.64 -38.77
N TRP A 394 4.59 -14.00 -37.53
CA TRP A 394 5.80 -14.27 -36.75
C TRP A 394 6.59 -15.23 -37.64
N GLY A 395 7.60 -14.67 -38.37
CA GLY A 395 8.47 -15.55 -39.13
C GLY A 395 8.96 -16.62 -38.19
N ASP A 396 9.14 -17.83 -38.69
CA ASP A 396 9.81 -18.91 -37.98
C ASP A 396 11.18 -18.42 -37.53
N TYR A 397 11.20 -17.72 -36.39
CA TYR A 397 12.45 -17.36 -35.72
C TYR A 397 12.83 -18.56 -34.88
N ASP A 398 13.76 -19.36 -35.38
CA ASP A 398 14.57 -20.22 -34.56
C ASP A 398 15.22 -19.35 -33.47
N LEU A 399 14.64 -19.34 -32.28
CA LEU A 399 15.24 -18.74 -31.11
C LEU A 399 16.44 -19.60 -30.70
N LYS A 400 17.56 -19.44 -31.37
CA LYS A 400 18.85 -19.95 -30.88
C LYS A 400 19.22 -19.16 -29.63
N ILE A 401 18.92 -19.75 -28.48
CA ILE A 401 19.47 -19.28 -27.21
C ILE A 401 20.93 -19.70 -27.19
N GLU A 402 21.81 -18.88 -27.70
CA GLU A 402 23.23 -19.05 -27.47
C GLU A 402 23.54 -18.75 -26.01
N ARG A 403 23.71 -19.79 -25.21
CA ARG A 403 24.35 -19.65 -23.90
C ARG A 403 25.84 -19.36 -24.13
N SER A 404 26.19 -18.08 -24.26
CA SER A 404 27.56 -17.67 -24.13
C SER A 404 27.98 -17.87 -22.67
N GLY A 405 28.81 -18.88 -22.44
CA GLY A 405 29.54 -19.05 -21.17
C GLY A 405 30.58 -17.92 -21.05
N ALA A 406 30.15 -16.71 -20.75
CA ALA A 406 31.03 -15.59 -20.54
C ALA A 406 31.44 -15.53 -19.07
N SER A 407 32.70 -15.72 -18.80
CA SER A 407 33.31 -15.36 -17.52
C SER A 407 33.19 -13.87 -17.32
N TYR A 408 32.63 -13.47 -16.20
CA TYR A 408 32.39 -12.06 -15.87
C TYR A 408 33.71 -11.34 -15.57
N SER A 409 34.18 -10.51 -16.49
CA SER A 409 35.10 -9.42 -16.18
C SER A 409 34.26 -8.17 -15.83
N SER A 410 34.63 -7.49 -14.75
CA SER A 410 33.84 -6.52 -14.02
C SER A 410 33.66 -5.13 -14.66
N SER A 411 33.72 -5.01 -15.99
CA SER A 411 33.67 -3.72 -16.67
C SER A 411 32.82 -3.63 -17.93
N GLN A 412 32.07 -4.64 -18.29
CA GLN A 412 31.20 -4.57 -19.48
C GLN A 412 29.78 -4.11 -19.13
N LYS A 413 29.40 -2.96 -19.72
CA LYS A 413 28.00 -2.56 -19.85
C LYS A 413 27.32 -3.56 -20.79
N ASN A 414 26.40 -4.36 -20.26
CA ASN A 414 25.60 -5.24 -21.09
C ASN A 414 24.53 -4.42 -21.81
N GLU A 415 24.75 -4.17 -23.09
CA GLU A 415 23.72 -3.63 -23.97
C GLU A 415 22.68 -4.74 -24.18
N LEU A 416 21.45 -4.49 -23.74
CA LEU A 416 20.32 -5.30 -24.16
C LEU A 416 20.08 -5.00 -25.63
N LYS A 417 20.66 -5.78 -26.51
CA LYS A 417 20.34 -5.71 -27.94
C LYS A 417 18.83 -5.91 -28.05
N SER A 418 18.12 -4.86 -28.42
CA SER A 418 16.70 -4.87 -28.73
C SER A 418 16.49 -5.66 -30.03
N GLY A 419 16.82 -6.95 -30.01
CA GLY A 419 16.45 -7.87 -31.06
C GLY A 419 14.94 -7.90 -31.13
N SER A 420 14.37 -7.11 -32.02
CA SER A 420 12.98 -7.22 -32.49
C SER A 420 11.83 -6.75 -31.59
N PHE A 421 11.99 -5.84 -30.66
CA PHE A 421 10.83 -5.08 -30.17
C PHE A 421 10.32 -4.14 -31.27
N ARG A 422 9.34 -4.60 -32.07
CA ARG A 422 8.74 -3.85 -33.16
C ARG A 422 7.68 -2.82 -32.73
N MET A 423 7.54 -2.52 -31.44
CA MET A 423 6.70 -1.40 -31.01
C MET A 423 7.39 -0.09 -31.41
N PRO A 424 6.74 0.77 -32.21
CA PRO A 424 7.34 2.01 -32.74
C PRO A 424 7.92 2.90 -31.64
N TYR A 425 7.30 2.92 -30.48
CA TYR A 425 7.74 3.69 -29.30
C TYR A 425 9.13 3.29 -28.82
N PHE A 426 9.43 1.98 -28.74
CA PHE A 426 10.71 1.49 -28.22
C PHE A 426 11.87 1.57 -29.23
N ARG A 427 11.59 1.79 -30.53
CA ARG A 427 12.62 1.91 -31.56
C ARG A 427 13.55 3.12 -31.39
N GLN A 428 13.09 4.13 -30.68
CA GLN A 428 13.84 5.37 -30.45
C GLN A 428 14.68 5.34 -29.15
N PHE A 429 14.72 4.20 -28.46
CA PHE A 429 15.45 4.06 -27.21
C PHE A 429 16.40 2.88 -27.23
N ARG A 430 17.53 3.05 -26.53
CA ARG A 430 18.48 1.99 -26.20
C ARG A 430 18.39 1.69 -24.70
N PHE A 431 18.40 0.41 -24.36
CA PHE A 431 18.32 -0.08 -22.98
C PHE A 431 19.68 -0.63 -22.57
N GLU A 432 20.23 -0.16 -21.48
CA GLU A 432 21.51 -0.63 -20.92
C GLU A 432 21.34 -1.02 -19.45
N ILE A 433 21.92 -2.16 -19.05
CA ILE A 433 22.00 -2.53 -17.64
C ILE A 433 23.46 -2.46 -17.21
N ASP A 434 23.73 -1.67 -16.17
CA ASP A 434 25.08 -1.58 -15.61
C ASP A 434 25.39 -2.70 -14.59
N SER A 435 26.64 -2.81 -14.20
CA SER A 435 27.11 -3.79 -13.19
C SER A 435 26.47 -3.59 -11.80
N LYS A 436 25.85 -2.44 -11.54
CA LYS A 436 25.10 -2.13 -10.31
C LYS A 436 23.61 -2.42 -10.43
N GLN A 437 23.20 -3.15 -11.47
CA GLN A 437 21.81 -3.49 -11.77
C GLN A 437 20.89 -2.24 -11.90
N LYS A 438 21.38 -1.20 -12.54
CA LYS A 438 20.56 -0.08 -12.94
C LYS A 438 20.24 -0.19 -14.43
N LEU A 439 18.95 -0.09 -14.75
CA LEU A 439 18.47 -0.02 -16.13
C LEU A 439 18.48 1.45 -16.57
N SER A 440 19.27 1.74 -17.58
CA SER A 440 19.31 3.05 -18.25
C SER A 440 18.53 2.99 -19.55
N ILE A 441 17.67 3.96 -19.82
CA ILE A 441 17.04 4.15 -21.11
C ILE A 441 17.58 5.42 -21.74
N ILE A 442 18.16 5.26 -22.92
CA ILE A 442 18.87 6.31 -23.64
C ILE A 442 18.14 6.55 -24.96
N LYS A 443 17.82 7.80 -25.26
CA LYS A 443 17.29 8.20 -26.56
C LYS A 443 18.35 8.03 -27.65
N LEU A 444 17.95 7.43 -28.78
CA LEU A 444 18.90 7.17 -29.89
C LEU A 444 19.21 8.39 -30.73
N ASP A 445 18.33 9.40 -30.77
CA ASP A 445 18.46 10.60 -31.57
C ASP A 445 19.52 11.59 -31.02
N ASP A 446 19.59 11.76 -29.70
CA ASP A 446 20.48 12.72 -29.04
C ASP A 446 21.45 12.08 -28.03
N GLY A 447 21.36 10.77 -27.82
CA GLY A 447 22.21 10.02 -26.89
C GLY A 447 21.98 10.34 -25.41
N LYS A 448 20.95 11.14 -25.07
CA LYS A 448 20.69 11.55 -23.69
C LYS A 448 19.99 10.47 -22.89
N LEU A 449 20.37 10.41 -21.61
CA LEU A 449 19.68 9.57 -20.64
C LEU A 449 18.25 10.05 -20.46
N HIS A 450 17.27 9.19 -20.83
CA HIS A 450 15.86 9.51 -20.68
C HIS A 450 15.39 9.22 -19.26
N TRP A 451 15.73 8.08 -18.70
CA TRP A 451 15.53 7.75 -17.28
C TRP A 451 16.40 6.57 -16.83
N LEU A 452 16.56 6.45 -15.52
CA LEU A 452 17.36 5.47 -14.82
C LEU A 452 16.52 4.80 -13.73
N VAL A 453 16.41 3.46 -13.74
CA VAL A 453 15.69 2.70 -12.74
C VAL A 453 16.60 1.69 -12.06
N PRO A 454 16.72 1.69 -10.73
CA PRO A 454 17.39 0.61 -10.03
C PRO A 454 16.53 -0.66 -10.09
N LEU A 455 17.08 -1.73 -10.66
CA LEU A 455 16.44 -3.05 -10.63
C LEU A 455 16.62 -3.63 -9.23
N ARG A 456 15.56 -3.53 -8.39
CA ARG A 456 15.55 -4.17 -7.07
C ARG A 456 15.25 -5.65 -7.23
N GLY A 457 16.29 -6.48 -7.20
CA GLY A 457 16.17 -7.93 -7.14
C GLY A 457 17.37 -8.54 -6.46
N LYS A 458 17.21 -9.06 -5.25
CA LYS A 458 18.14 -10.03 -4.69
C LYS A 458 17.91 -11.34 -5.43
N SER A 459 18.75 -11.68 -6.37
CA SER A 459 18.88 -13.07 -6.80
C SER A 459 20.32 -13.37 -7.16
N ARG A 460 20.93 -14.18 -6.34
CA ARG A 460 22.07 -15.00 -6.71
C ARG A 460 21.50 -16.17 -7.51
N SER A 461 21.24 -15.98 -8.75
CA SER A 461 21.18 -17.01 -9.78
C SER A 461 20.93 -16.31 -11.12
N SER A 462 21.66 -16.74 -12.12
CA SER A 462 21.52 -16.33 -13.51
C SER A 462 20.06 -16.53 -13.98
N GLN A 463 19.24 -15.49 -13.84
CA GLN A 463 17.92 -15.43 -14.48
C GLN A 463 17.98 -14.39 -15.58
N SER A 464 17.84 -14.88 -16.80
CA SER A 464 17.53 -14.08 -17.97
C SER A 464 16.17 -13.45 -17.77
N TYR A 465 16.12 -12.13 -17.75
CA TYR A 465 14.84 -11.39 -17.68
C TYR A 465 14.26 -11.32 -19.09
N ALA A 466 13.14 -12.01 -19.30
CA ALA A 466 12.26 -11.72 -20.41
C ALA A 466 11.40 -10.51 -20.01
N VAL A 467 11.49 -9.42 -20.75
CA VAL A 467 10.54 -8.32 -20.62
C VAL A 467 9.24 -8.82 -21.23
N ALA A 468 8.25 -9.08 -20.38
CA ALA A 468 6.92 -9.46 -20.81
C ALA A 468 6.26 -8.32 -21.59
N LYS A 469 5.52 -8.74 -22.62
CA LYS A 469 4.70 -7.92 -23.54
C LYS A 469 3.69 -7.05 -22.83
#